data_cf61b491a175a4b7687872324afba074
#
_entry.id   cf61b491a175a4b7687872324afba074
#
_cell.length_a   1.000
_cell.length_b   1.000
_cell.length_c   1.000
_cell.angle_alpha   90.00
_cell.angle_beta   90.00
_cell.angle_gamma   90.00
#
_symmetry.space_group_name_H-M   'P 1'
#
loop_
_entity.id
_entity.type
_entity.pdbx_description
1 polymer ?
#
loop_
_entity_poly.entity_id
_entity_poly.type
_entity_poly.pdbx_seq_one_letter_code
_entity_poly.pdbx_strand_id
1 'polypeptide(L)'
;NTPTVFCSGGPMEAGRWNGENADLITAMIKGADKTVSDDELEKIEKCSCPGCGCCSGMFTANSMNSLTEAIGMALPGNGTILATHKNRIELFKAAARQIVKNAFAYYQDGDESVLPRSIATRDAFLNAMTLDIAMGGSTNTVLHLLAIAQEAETEFTMADIDRLSRHVPCLCKLSPNTQKYSVQECNRAGGILGILNELNRGGLIHGDVKRVDGMTLAEAMAEYDITGESISAEADRIYHSAPGRKFSTQMGSQDAQWESLDTDRENGCIRSLSHAYTKDGGLAVLFGNIAQDGCVVKTAGVDPSIWKFSGPAKVFASQGAACG
;
A
#
# COMPACT_ATOMS: atom_id res chain seq x y z
N ASN A 1 -23.02 -9.02 7.80
CA ASN A 1 -22.07 -8.50 8.79
C ASN A 1 -21.67 -9.67 9.71
N THR A 2 -20.53 -10.30 9.43
CA THR A 2 -20.02 -11.50 10.12
C THR A 2 -18.57 -11.23 10.53
N PRO A 3 -18.10 -11.70 11.71
CA PRO A 3 -16.69 -11.53 12.10
C PRO A 3 -15.76 -11.95 10.97
N THR A 4 -14.83 -11.08 10.61
CA THR A 4 -13.96 -11.26 9.45
C THR A 4 -12.57 -10.68 9.74
N VAL A 5 -11.53 -11.38 9.30
CA VAL A 5 -10.15 -10.88 9.28
C VAL A 5 -9.60 -11.10 7.88
N PHE A 6 -9.12 -10.02 7.25
CA PHE A 6 -8.46 -10.13 5.96
C PHE A 6 -6.98 -10.49 6.13
N CYS A 7 -6.51 -11.42 5.32
CA CYS A 7 -5.11 -11.78 5.28
C CYS A 7 -4.68 -12.02 3.83
N SER A 8 -3.86 -11.12 3.30
CA SER A 8 -3.41 -11.20 1.91
C SER A 8 -2.28 -12.21 1.71
N GLY A 9 -2.07 -12.65 0.47
CA GLY A 9 -0.93 -13.48 0.11
C GLY A 9 0.43 -12.77 0.24
N GLY A 10 0.41 -11.44 0.25
CA GLY A 10 1.59 -10.59 0.41
C GLY A 10 2.24 -10.14 -0.90
N PRO A 11 3.09 -9.12 -0.83
CA PRO A 11 3.84 -8.62 -1.97
C PRO A 11 4.90 -9.62 -2.45
N MET A 12 5.25 -9.52 -3.73
CA MET A 12 6.38 -10.21 -4.34
C MET A 12 7.69 -9.47 -3.99
N GLU A 13 8.79 -10.19 -3.95
CA GLU A 13 10.13 -9.57 -3.92
C GLU A 13 10.35 -8.71 -5.18
N ALA A 14 11.09 -7.61 -5.04
CA ALA A 14 11.50 -6.82 -6.19
C ALA A 14 12.47 -7.63 -7.07
N GLY A 15 12.18 -7.65 -8.37
CA GLY A 15 13.08 -8.19 -9.37
C GLY A 15 14.34 -7.34 -9.51
N ARG A 16 15.39 -7.90 -10.13
CA ARG A 16 16.64 -7.20 -10.37
C ARG A 16 17.19 -7.49 -11.77
N TRP A 17 17.57 -6.44 -12.45
CA TRP A 17 18.25 -6.48 -13.74
C TRP A 17 19.44 -5.53 -13.73
N ASN A 18 20.63 -6.01 -14.08
CA ASN A 18 21.88 -5.23 -14.10
C ASN A 18 22.17 -4.44 -12.81
N GLY A 19 21.77 -5.00 -11.63
CA GLY A 19 22.00 -4.36 -10.33
C GLY A 19 20.91 -3.37 -9.89
N GLU A 20 19.97 -3.03 -10.77
CA GLU A 20 18.83 -2.16 -10.48
C GLU A 20 17.55 -2.95 -10.20
N ASN A 21 16.58 -2.32 -9.55
CA ASN A 21 15.27 -2.92 -9.38
C ASN A 21 14.57 -3.02 -10.73
N ALA A 22 13.95 -4.16 -10.98
CA ALA A 22 13.13 -4.42 -12.16
C ALA A 22 11.74 -4.90 -11.72
N ASP A 23 10.73 -4.42 -12.41
CA ASP A 23 9.33 -4.76 -12.18
C ASP A 23 8.57 -4.92 -13.51
N LEU A 24 7.27 -5.18 -13.43
CA LEU A 24 6.39 -5.26 -14.60
C LEU A 24 6.53 -4.05 -15.53
N ILE A 25 6.63 -2.83 -14.98
CA ILE A 25 6.73 -1.61 -15.78
C ILE A 25 8.08 -1.56 -16.51
N THR A 26 9.16 -1.98 -15.84
CA THR A 26 10.48 -2.12 -16.48
C THR A 26 10.40 -3.04 -17.68
N ALA A 27 9.78 -4.22 -17.55
CA ALA A 27 9.60 -5.18 -18.65
C ALA A 27 8.74 -4.59 -19.78
N MET A 28 7.65 -3.91 -19.47
CA MET A 28 6.77 -3.27 -20.47
C MET A 28 7.48 -2.16 -21.25
N ILE A 29 8.24 -1.31 -20.59
CA ILE A 29 9.02 -0.24 -21.24
C ILE A 29 10.07 -0.85 -22.17
N LYS A 30 10.79 -1.88 -21.71
CA LYS A 30 11.79 -2.56 -22.52
C LYS A 30 11.18 -3.34 -23.68
N GLY A 31 9.99 -3.91 -23.51
CA GLY A 31 9.24 -4.56 -24.59
C GLY A 31 8.75 -3.60 -25.68
N ALA A 32 8.55 -2.33 -25.35
CA ALA A 32 8.22 -1.28 -26.32
C ALA A 32 9.46 -0.68 -27.00
N ASP A 33 10.65 -0.92 -26.47
CA ASP A 33 11.92 -0.40 -26.99
C ASP A 33 12.47 -1.29 -28.12
N LYS A 34 12.35 -0.84 -29.36
CA LYS A 34 12.82 -1.57 -30.56
C LYS A 34 14.34 -1.82 -30.61
N THR A 35 15.11 -1.24 -29.71
CA THR A 35 16.56 -1.46 -29.58
C THR A 35 16.91 -2.65 -28.71
N VAL A 36 15.97 -3.14 -27.91
CA VAL A 36 16.13 -4.32 -27.04
C VAL A 36 15.86 -5.58 -27.86
N SER A 37 16.76 -6.54 -27.80
CA SER A 37 16.59 -7.83 -28.48
C SER A 37 15.60 -8.73 -27.73
N ASP A 38 14.98 -9.69 -28.45
CA ASP A 38 14.06 -10.66 -27.86
C ASP A 38 14.74 -11.49 -26.75
N ASP A 39 16.01 -11.87 -26.93
CA ASP A 39 16.79 -12.60 -25.92
C ASP A 39 17.03 -11.77 -24.63
N GLU A 40 17.22 -10.47 -24.77
CA GLU A 40 17.38 -9.57 -23.63
C GLU A 40 16.04 -9.34 -22.95
N LEU A 41 14.98 -9.12 -23.72
CA LEU A 41 13.62 -8.93 -23.20
C LEU A 41 13.17 -10.16 -22.38
N GLU A 42 13.39 -11.39 -22.89
CA GLU A 42 13.06 -12.62 -22.16
C GLU A 42 13.78 -12.69 -20.80
N LYS A 43 15.04 -12.25 -20.74
CA LYS A 43 15.79 -12.20 -19.46
C LYS A 43 15.21 -11.15 -18.50
N ILE A 44 14.85 -9.97 -19.01
CA ILE A 44 14.22 -8.91 -18.21
C ILE A 44 12.88 -9.39 -17.64
N GLU A 45 12.04 -9.99 -18.47
CA GLU A 45 10.74 -10.55 -18.03
C GLU A 45 10.90 -11.58 -16.91
N LYS A 46 11.84 -12.52 -17.07
CA LYS A 46 12.14 -13.53 -16.03
C LYS A 46 12.65 -12.91 -14.72
N CYS A 47 13.39 -11.81 -14.81
CA CYS A 47 13.93 -11.13 -13.64
C CYS A 47 12.93 -10.20 -12.96
N SER A 48 11.96 -9.66 -13.68
CA SER A 48 11.01 -8.67 -13.19
C SER A 48 9.99 -9.26 -12.21
N CYS A 49 9.69 -10.56 -12.31
CA CYS A 49 8.77 -11.26 -11.43
C CYS A 49 9.43 -12.52 -10.85
N PRO A 50 10.35 -12.38 -9.88
CA PRO A 50 11.24 -13.45 -9.43
C PRO A 50 10.59 -14.49 -8.51
N GLY A 51 9.30 -14.41 -8.19
CA GLY A 51 8.72 -15.33 -7.24
C GLY A 51 7.20 -15.24 -7.13
N CYS A 52 6.66 -15.74 -6.03
CA CYS A 52 5.23 -15.60 -5.71
C CYS A 52 4.94 -14.30 -4.95
N GLY A 53 3.71 -13.86 -5.04
CA GLY A 53 3.20 -12.62 -4.44
C GLY A 53 2.38 -11.80 -5.42
N CYS A 54 1.81 -10.70 -4.95
CA CYS A 54 0.97 -9.83 -5.79
C CYS A 54 1.82 -9.07 -6.83
N CYS A 55 2.64 -8.16 -6.37
CA CYS A 55 3.58 -7.36 -7.15
C CYS A 55 4.64 -6.81 -6.19
N SER A 56 5.78 -6.34 -6.69
CA SER A 56 6.80 -5.72 -5.85
C SER A 56 6.54 -4.23 -5.58
N GLY A 57 5.73 -3.58 -6.43
CA GLY A 57 5.37 -2.16 -6.32
C GLY A 57 3.98 -1.93 -5.70
N MET A 58 3.66 -0.66 -5.47
CA MET A 58 2.39 -0.20 -4.92
C MET A 58 1.34 -0.08 -6.04
N PHE A 59 1.01 -1.22 -6.65
CA PHE A 59 -0.10 -1.39 -7.59
C PHE A 59 -1.39 -1.73 -6.84
N THR A 60 -2.46 -2.06 -7.55
CA THR A 60 -3.80 -2.22 -6.96
C THR A 60 -3.83 -3.22 -5.81
N ALA A 61 -3.26 -4.43 -5.98
CA ALA A 61 -3.32 -5.47 -4.96
C ALA A 61 -2.59 -5.06 -3.68
N ASN A 62 -1.34 -4.57 -3.79
CA ASN A 62 -0.59 -4.13 -2.61
C ASN A 62 -1.20 -2.88 -1.96
N SER A 63 -1.76 -1.95 -2.76
CA SER A 63 -2.51 -0.82 -2.22
C SER A 63 -3.70 -1.30 -1.40
N MET A 64 -4.55 -2.18 -1.94
CA MET A 64 -5.70 -2.71 -1.21
C MET A 64 -5.30 -3.51 0.04
N ASN A 65 -4.20 -4.30 -0.03
CA ASN A 65 -3.67 -5.01 1.14
C ASN A 65 -3.24 -4.03 2.26
N SER A 66 -2.67 -2.88 1.87
CA SER A 66 -2.27 -1.81 2.77
C SER A 66 -3.48 -1.07 3.35
N LEU A 67 -4.48 -0.78 2.51
CA LEU A 67 -5.70 -0.10 2.94
C LEU A 67 -6.56 -0.96 3.88
N THR A 68 -6.58 -2.29 3.69
CA THR A 68 -7.24 -3.21 4.62
C THR A 68 -6.61 -3.14 6.03
N GLU A 69 -5.29 -2.93 6.10
CA GLU A 69 -4.58 -2.72 7.36
C GLU A 69 -4.94 -1.36 7.99
N ALA A 70 -5.05 -0.30 7.18
CA ALA A 70 -5.41 1.05 7.64
C ALA A 70 -6.89 1.16 8.10
N ILE A 71 -7.81 0.46 7.42
CA ILE A 71 -9.22 0.36 7.85
C ILE A 71 -9.33 -0.38 9.20
N GLY A 72 -8.33 -1.19 9.55
CA GLY A 72 -8.33 -2.00 10.76
C GLY A 72 -8.84 -3.44 10.56
N MET A 73 -9.12 -3.87 9.32
CA MET A 73 -9.64 -5.20 9.00
C MET A 73 -8.56 -6.27 8.79
N ALA A 74 -7.28 -5.90 8.88
CA ALA A 74 -6.14 -6.80 8.78
C ALA A 74 -5.13 -6.55 9.89
N LEU A 75 -4.31 -7.56 10.19
CA LEU A 75 -3.24 -7.46 11.19
C LEU A 75 -2.04 -6.67 10.65
N PRO A 76 -1.22 -6.07 11.53
CA PRO A 76 0.00 -5.36 11.12
C PRO A 76 0.94 -6.23 10.27
N GLY A 77 1.50 -5.63 9.24
CA GLY A 77 2.35 -6.32 8.27
C GLY A 77 1.61 -6.99 7.11
N ASN A 78 0.27 -6.94 7.11
CA ASN A 78 -0.52 -7.51 6.03
C ASN A 78 -0.15 -6.93 4.66
N GLY A 79 0.07 -5.62 4.58
CA GLY A 79 0.40 -4.92 3.33
C GLY A 79 1.85 -5.11 2.87
N THR A 80 2.79 -5.48 3.75
CA THR A 80 4.22 -5.31 3.46
C THR A 80 5.12 -6.53 3.68
N ILE A 81 4.73 -7.51 4.50
CA ILE A 81 5.51 -8.76 4.63
C ILE A 81 5.48 -9.52 3.30
N LEU A 82 6.65 -9.88 2.77
CA LEU A 82 6.76 -10.61 1.51
C LEU A 82 6.07 -11.98 1.55
N ALA A 83 5.48 -12.41 0.44
CA ALA A 83 4.83 -13.70 0.32
C ALA A 83 5.79 -14.88 0.58
N THR A 84 7.05 -14.75 0.14
CA THR A 84 8.09 -15.77 0.33
C THR A 84 8.67 -15.80 1.74
N HIS A 85 8.46 -14.76 2.56
CA HIS A 85 9.03 -14.72 3.91
C HIS A 85 8.25 -15.58 4.91
N LYS A 86 8.93 -16.30 5.80
CA LYS A 86 8.30 -17.14 6.84
C LYS A 86 7.32 -16.38 7.73
N ASN A 87 7.55 -15.08 7.98
CA ASN A 87 6.66 -14.24 8.78
C ASN A 87 5.26 -14.08 8.12
N ARG A 88 5.13 -14.31 6.80
CA ARG A 88 3.81 -14.37 6.14
C ARG A 88 2.99 -15.56 6.64
N ILE A 89 3.62 -16.71 6.85
CA ILE A 89 2.96 -17.90 7.42
C ILE A 89 2.55 -17.67 8.88
N GLU A 90 3.39 -16.98 9.66
CA GLU A 90 3.04 -16.62 11.04
C GLU A 90 1.87 -15.62 11.08
N LEU A 91 1.80 -14.69 10.14
CA LEU A 91 0.66 -13.78 9.98
C LEU A 91 -0.64 -14.55 9.68
N PHE A 92 -0.61 -15.55 8.78
CA PHE A 92 -1.77 -16.41 8.53
C PHE A 92 -2.25 -17.11 9.80
N LYS A 93 -1.31 -17.67 10.59
CA LYS A 93 -1.65 -18.32 11.86
C LYS A 93 -2.22 -17.33 12.87
N ALA A 94 -1.67 -16.11 12.94
CA ALA A 94 -2.18 -15.05 13.81
C ALA A 94 -3.59 -14.62 13.40
N ALA A 95 -3.83 -14.41 12.10
CA ALA A 95 -5.16 -14.07 11.57
C ALA A 95 -6.19 -15.19 11.83
N ALA A 96 -5.78 -16.46 11.68
CA ALA A 96 -6.64 -17.60 11.99
C ALA A 96 -7.02 -17.67 13.48
N ARG A 97 -6.07 -17.38 14.38
CA ARG A 97 -6.38 -17.29 15.82
C ARG A 97 -7.29 -16.10 16.13
N GLN A 98 -7.05 -14.96 15.47
CA GLN A 98 -7.83 -13.75 15.69
C GLN A 98 -9.29 -13.91 15.23
N ILE A 99 -9.54 -14.53 14.07
CA ILE A 99 -10.92 -14.74 13.61
C ILE A 99 -11.69 -15.67 14.54
N VAL A 100 -11.04 -16.71 15.10
CA VAL A 100 -11.68 -17.59 16.09
C VAL A 100 -12.04 -16.81 17.36
N LYS A 101 -11.12 -15.96 17.86
CA LYS A 101 -11.39 -15.10 19.01
C LYS A 101 -12.57 -14.15 18.75
N ASN A 102 -12.61 -13.50 17.60
CA ASN A 102 -13.67 -12.57 17.22
C ASN A 102 -15.01 -13.29 17.05
N ALA A 103 -15.00 -14.53 16.50
CA ALA A 103 -16.19 -15.33 16.39
C ALA A 103 -16.78 -15.68 17.78
N PHE A 104 -15.95 -16.07 18.73
CA PHE A 104 -16.41 -16.31 20.11
C PHE A 104 -16.94 -15.04 20.76
N ALA A 105 -16.23 -13.91 20.66
CA ALA A 105 -16.69 -12.63 21.20
C ALA A 105 -18.08 -12.24 20.67
N TYR A 106 -18.31 -12.41 19.37
CA TYR A 106 -19.62 -12.12 18.77
C TYR A 106 -20.70 -13.14 19.13
N TYR A 107 -20.46 -14.45 18.86
CA TYR A 107 -21.50 -15.46 18.97
C TYR A 107 -21.80 -15.91 20.41
N GLN A 108 -20.84 -15.80 21.33
CA GLN A 108 -21.02 -16.18 22.73
C GLN A 108 -21.29 -14.99 23.63
N ASP A 109 -20.55 -13.89 23.43
CA ASP A 109 -20.60 -12.73 24.33
C ASP A 109 -21.46 -11.57 23.79
N GLY A 110 -21.89 -11.65 22.51
CA GLY A 110 -22.71 -10.61 21.87
C GLY A 110 -21.92 -9.33 21.54
N ASP A 111 -20.59 -9.42 21.46
CA ASP A 111 -19.73 -8.26 21.17
C ASP A 111 -19.80 -7.89 19.68
N GLU A 112 -20.57 -6.88 19.34
CA GLU A 112 -20.70 -6.36 17.97
C GLU A 112 -19.48 -5.51 17.54
N SER A 113 -18.60 -5.12 18.44
CA SER A 113 -17.45 -4.27 18.13
C SER A 113 -16.45 -4.97 17.20
N VAL A 114 -16.46 -6.31 17.12
CA VAL A 114 -15.61 -7.13 16.26
C VAL A 114 -16.17 -7.32 14.84
N LEU A 115 -17.34 -6.77 14.55
CA LEU A 115 -17.99 -6.89 13.24
C LEU A 115 -17.38 -5.90 12.23
N PRO A 116 -17.32 -6.27 10.94
CA PRO A 116 -16.77 -5.40 9.90
C PRO A 116 -17.38 -4.00 9.84
N ARG A 117 -18.70 -3.86 9.97
CA ARG A 117 -19.37 -2.54 9.94
C ARG A 117 -19.09 -1.69 11.17
N SER A 118 -18.72 -2.30 12.30
CA SER A 118 -18.29 -1.58 13.50
C SER A 118 -16.85 -1.07 13.42
N ILE A 119 -16.02 -1.72 12.59
CA ILE A 119 -14.61 -1.37 12.35
C ILE A 119 -14.48 -0.43 11.15
N ALA A 120 -15.13 -0.76 10.02
CA ALA A 120 -15.08 0.02 8.79
C ALA A 120 -15.98 1.27 8.88
N THR A 121 -15.69 2.14 9.83
CA THR A 121 -16.39 3.41 10.07
C THR A 121 -15.94 4.47 9.06
N ARG A 122 -16.66 5.62 9.01
CA ARG A 122 -16.26 6.76 8.19
C ARG A 122 -14.81 7.17 8.44
N ASP A 123 -14.40 7.25 9.70
CA ASP A 123 -13.04 7.65 10.07
C ASP A 123 -11.99 6.62 9.62
N ALA A 124 -12.33 5.32 9.63
CA ALA A 124 -11.49 4.27 9.08
C ALA A 124 -11.29 4.44 7.55
N PHE A 125 -12.33 4.81 6.81
CA PHE A 125 -12.21 5.11 5.37
C PHE A 125 -11.41 6.38 5.11
N LEU A 126 -11.58 7.42 5.92
CA LEU A 126 -10.76 8.64 5.83
C LEU A 126 -9.28 8.33 6.10
N ASN A 127 -8.97 7.51 7.10
CA ASN A 127 -7.60 7.05 7.38
C ASN A 127 -7.02 6.25 6.20
N ALA A 128 -7.79 5.32 5.64
CA ALA A 128 -7.35 4.53 4.49
C ALA A 128 -7.06 5.40 3.27
N MET A 129 -7.93 6.35 2.96
CA MET A 129 -7.70 7.27 1.84
C MET A 129 -6.54 8.22 2.10
N THR A 130 -6.37 8.69 3.33
CA THR A 130 -5.22 9.50 3.76
C THR A 130 -3.92 8.73 3.55
N LEU A 131 -3.86 7.45 3.94
CA LEU A 131 -2.72 6.57 3.65
C LEU A 131 -2.47 6.43 2.15
N ASP A 132 -3.53 6.16 1.37
CA ASP A 132 -3.39 5.93 -0.07
C ASP A 132 -2.81 7.14 -0.81
N ILE A 133 -3.26 8.33 -0.45
CA ILE A 133 -2.75 9.61 -0.94
C ILE A 133 -1.28 9.80 -0.52
N ALA A 134 -0.95 9.51 0.74
CA ALA A 134 0.40 9.69 1.29
C ALA A 134 1.44 8.73 0.70
N MET A 135 1.02 7.53 0.28
CA MET A 135 1.93 6.56 -0.35
C MET A 135 1.85 6.56 -1.88
N GLY A 136 1.02 7.42 -2.49
CA GLY A 136 0.81 7.41 -3.93
C GLY A 136 0.35 6.05 -4.44
N GLY A 137 -0.69 5.50 -3.84
CA GLY A 137 -1.23 4.18 -4.15
C GLY A 137 -1.89 4.10 -5.52
N SER A 138 -2.63 3.05 -5.77
CA SER A 138 -3.30 2.81 -7.05
C SER A 138 -4.54 3.68 -7.21
N THR A 139 -4.80 4.22 -8.40
CA THR A 139 -6.06 4.90 -8.70
C THR A 139 -7.29 3.97 -8.62
N ASN A 140 -7.09 2.66 -8.75
CA ASN A 140 -8.16 1.67 -8.60
C ASN A 140 -8.69 1.58 -7.17
N THR A 141 -7.91 1.97 -6.16
CA THR A 141 -8.34 1.98 -4.75
C THR A 141 -9.52 2.90 -4.53
N VAL A 142 -9.61 3.99 -5.29
CA VAL A 142 -10.73 4.93 -5.21
C VAL A 142 -12.06 4.23 -5.47
N LEU A 143 -12.16 3.49 -6.58
CA LEU A 143 -13.40 2.75 -6.87
C LEU A 143 -13.66 1.63 -5.86
N HIS A 144 -12.62 0.97 -5.37
CA HIS A 144 -12.77 -0.09 -4.38
C HIS A 144 -13.22 0.45 -3.02
N LEU A 145 -12.63 1.54 -2.53
CA LEU A 145 -13.03 2.15 -1.26
C LEU A 145 -14.47 2.66 -1.30
N LEU A 146 -14.89 3.30 -2.40
CA LEU A 146 -16.27 3.73 -2.58
C LEU A 146 -17.24 2.55 -2.56
N ALA A 147 -16.92 1.45 -3.23
CA ALA A 147 -17.74 0.25 -3.23
C ALA A 147 -17.80 -0.41 -1.83
N ILE A 148 -16.65 -0.52 -1.14
CA ILE A 148 -16.59 -1.09 0.22
C ILE A 148 -17.35 -0.21 1.20
N ALA A 149 -17.27 1.12 1.10
CA ALA A 149 -18.00 2.04 1.94
C ALA A 149 -19.51 1.91 1.76
N GLN A 150 -19.98 1.72 0.51
CA GLN A 150 -21.38 1.43 0.22
C GLN A 150 -21.84 0.14 0.89
N GLU A 151 -21.07 -0.95 0.79
CA GLU A 151 -21.38 -2.23 1.45
C GLU A 151 -21.31 -2.15 2.99
N ALA A 152 -20.42 -1.28 3.50
CA ALA A 152 -20.34 -0.99 4.93
C ALA A 152 -21.47 -0.09 5.44
N GLU A 153 -22.32 0.45 4.55
CA GLU A 153 -23.37 1.42 4.86
C GLU A 153 -22.78 2.71 5.46
N THR A 154 -21.58 3.09 4.99
CA THR A 154 -20.83 4.25 5.48
C THR A 154 -20.79 5.35 4.41
N GLU A 155 -21.11 6.58 4.80
CA GLU A 155 -21.01 7.72 3.88
C GLU A 155 -19.53 8.08 3.65
N PHE A 156 -19.05 7.79 2.45
CA PHE A 156 -17.71 8.15 1.97
C PHE A 156 -17.79 8.42 0.48
N THR A 157 -17.30 9.58 0.03
CA THR A 157 -17.60 10.10 -1.33
C THR A 157 -16.35 10.61 -2.05
N MET A 158 -16.47 10.87 -3.36
CA MET A 158 -15.43 11.54 -4.15
C MET A 158 -15.06 12.92 -3.59
N ALA A 159 -16.00 13.63 -2.96
CA ALA A 159 -15.73 14.92 -2.33
C ALA A 159 -14.79 14.78 -1.12
N ASP A 160 -14.89 13.69 -0.35
CA ASP A 160 -13.94 13.38 0.72
C ASP A 160 -12.55 13.14 0.17
N ILE A 161 -12.45 12.40 -0.92
CA ILE A 161 -11.18 12.09 -1.60
C ILE A 161 -10.53 13.37 -2.14
N ASP A 162 -11.30 14.22 -2.83
CA ASP A 162 -10.79 15.50 -3.33
C ASP A 162 -10.28 16.39 -2.18
N ARG A 163 -11.06 16.48 -1.10
CA ARG A 163 -10.66 17.25 0.09
C ARG A 163 -9.35 16.73 0.69
N LEU A 164 -9.22 15.42 0.89
CA LEU A 164 -8.00 14.82 1.45
C LEU A 164 -6.79 15.02 0.52
N SER A 165 -6.96 14.87 -0.78
CA SER A 165 -5.87 14.99 -1.76
C SER A 165 -5.19 16.36 -1.76
N ARG A 166 -5.88 17.41 -1.29
CA ARG A 166 -5.36 18.78 -1.19
C ARG A 166 -4.58 19.08 0.09
N HIS A 167 -4.66 18.20 1.11
CA HIS A 167 -4.10 18.46 2.44
C HIS A 167 -3.10 17.39 2.89
N VAL A 168 -3.17 16.19 2.31
CA VAL A 168 -2.33 15.08 2.69
C VAL A 168 -1.05 15.10 1.84
N PRO A 169 0.14 15.22 2.45
CA PRO A 169 1.40 15.20 1.71
C PRO A 169 1.77 13.79 1.24
N CYS A 170 2.60 13.69 0.21
CA CYS A 170 3.18 12.42 -0.21
C CYS A 170 4.41 12.10 0.63
N LEU A 171 4.31 11.11 1.53
CA LEU A 171 5.36 10.73 2.48
C LEU A 171 6.15 9.50 2.05
N CYS A 172 5.61 8.68 1.15
CA CYS A 172 6.24 7.46 0.68
C CYS A 172 6.06 7.34 -0.83
N LYS A 173 7.14 7.01 -1.54
CA LYS A 173 7.09 6.70 -2.97
C LYS A 173 7.67 5.31 -3.18
N LEU A 174 6.86 4.44 -3.77
CA LEU A 174 7.25 3.07 -4.13
C LEU A 174 7.09 2.87 -5.65
N SER A 175 7.74 1.85 -6.19
CA SER A 175 7.49 1.44 -7.58
C SER A 175 5.96 1.38 -7.85
N PRO A 176 5.45 1.89 -8.96
CA PRO A 176 6.15 2.45 -10.13
C PRO A 176 6.51 3.95 -10.02
N ASN A 177 6.20 4.63 -8.90
CA ASN A 177 6.43 6.08 -8.74
C ASN A 177 7.92 6.41 -8.53
N THR A 178 8.74 5.41 -8.25
CA THR A 178 10.21 5.49 -8.13
C THR A 178 10.84 4.14 -8.45
N GLN A 179 12.06 4.15 -8.95
CA GLN A 179 12.89 2.95 -9.14
C GLN A 179 13.64 2.57 -7.84
N LYS A 180 13.73 3.49 -6.86
CA LYS A 180 14.56 3.32 -5.66
C LYS A 180 13.97 2.36 -4.64
N TYR A 181 12.66 2.39 -4.44
CA TYR A 181 11.98 1.67 -3.39
C TYR A 181 10.82 0.83 -3.92
N SER A 182 10.67 -0.36 -3.39
CA SER A 182 9.53 -1.26 -3.54
C SER A 182 8.85 -1.51 -2.20
N VAL A 183 7.86 -2.39 -2.14
CA VAL A 183 7.10 -2.64 -0.89
C VAL A 183 7.99 -3.24 0.21
N GLN A 184 9.03 -3.99 -0.15
CA GLN A 184 9.96 -4.56 0.83
C GLN A 184 10.79 -3.50 1.57
N GLU A 185 11.17 -2.39 0.92
CA GLU A 185 11.83 -1.26 1.59
C GLU A 185 10.85 -0.48 2.47
N CYS A 186 9.58 -0.38 2.06
CA CYS A 186 8.54 0.16 2.93
C CYS A 186 8.37 -0.69 4.21
N ASN A 187 8.38 -2.04 4.10
CA ASN A 187 8.37 -2.91 5.27
C ASN A 187 9.53 -2.58 6.21
N ARG A 188 10.76 -2.52 5.71
CA ARG A 188 11.97 -2.16 6.46
C ARG A 188 11.85 -0.81 7.18
N ALA A 189 11.08 0.12 6.62
CA ALA A 189 10.87 1.47 7.15
C ALA A 189 9.71 1.57 8.17
N GLY A 190 9.12 0.45 8.60
CA GLY A 190 7.99 0.38 9.54
C GLY A 190 6.64 0.12 8.89
N GLY A 191 6.63 -0.23 7.61
CA GLY A 191 5.43 -0.65 6.89
C GLY A 191 4.31 0.37 6.88
N ILE A 192 3.10 -0.12 6.85
CA ILE A 192 1.89 0.72 6.77
C ILE A 192 1.69 1.53 8.04
N LEU A 193 1.90 0.93 9.21
CA LEU A 193 1.79 1.65 10.48
C LEU A 193 2.85 2.74 10.62
N GLY A 194 4.04 2.57 10.01
CA GLY A 194 5.06 3.61 9.95
C GLY A 194 4.61 4.85 9.16
N ILE A 195 3.93 4.68 8.03
CA ILE A 195 3.36 5.81 7.26
C ILE A 195 2.22 6.46 8.06
N LEU A 196 1.32 5.66 8.62
CA LEU A 196 0.20 6.15 9.43
C LEU A 196 0.68 6.91 10.67
N ASN A 197 1.78 6.48 11.28
CA ASN A 197 2.36 7.15 12.44
C ASN A 197 2.92 8.53 12.09
N GLU A 198 3.61 8.67 10.94
CA GLU A 198 4.05 9.98 10.45
C GLU A 198 2.86 10.91 10.16
N LEU A 199 1.79 10.39 9.57
CA LEU A 199 0.54 11.14 9.33
C LEU A 199 -0.14 11.54 10.65
N ASN A 200 -0.14 10.64 11.65
CA ASN A 200 -0.70 10.89 12.97
C ASN A 200 0.05 12.00 13.73
N ARG A 201 1.37 12.06 13.60
CA ARG A 201 2.19 13.17 14.13
C ARG A 201 1.77 14.53 13.57
N GLY A 202 1.21 14.53 12.36
CA GLY A 202 0.63 15.71 11.72
C GLY A 202 -0.84 15.98 12.01
N GLY A 203 -1.48 15.16 12.83
CA GLY A 203 -2.91 15.29 13.13
C GLY A 203 -3.82 14.94 11.96
N LEU A 204 -3.35 14.10 11.01
CA LEU A 204 -4.08 13.72 9.79
C LEU A 204 -4.81 12.37 9.92
N ILE A 205 -4.73 11.70 11.07
CA ILE A 205 -5.30 10.37 11.32
C ILE A 205 -6.27 10.41 12.49
N HIS A 206 -7.37 9.68 12.35
CA HIS A 206 -8.30 9.37 13.44
C HIS A 206 -7.79 8.13 14.18
N GLY A 207 -7.11 8.33 15.30
CA GLY A 207 -6.40 7.27 16.01
C GLY A 207 -7.29 6.36 16.87
N ASP A 208 -8.52 6.76 17.17
CA ASP A 208 -9.48 6.07 18.03
C ASP A 208 -10.28 4.98 17.31
N VAL A 209 -10.15 4.85 15.99
CA VAL A 209 -10.82 3.78 15.24
C VAL A 209 -10.34 2.40 15.69
N LYS A 210 -11.28 1.47 15.83
CA LYS A 210 -11.02 0.10 16.27
C LYS A 210 -10.49 -0.77 15.12
N ARG A 211 -9.80 -1.83 15.50
CA ARG A 211 -9.21 -2.82 14.61
C ARG A 211 -9.69 -4.24 14.97
N VAL A 212 -9.53 -5.16 14.03
CA VAL A 212 -9.90 -6.58 14.23
C VAL A 212 -9.17 -7.27 15.38
N ASP A 213 -7.98 -6.76 15.75
CA ASP A 213 -7.17 -7.28 16.86
C ASP A 213 -7.61 -6.76 18.24
N GLY A 214 -8.59 -5.86 18.27
CA GLY A 214 -9.14 -5.25 19.48
C GLY A 214 -8.38 -3.99 19.94
N MET A 215 -7.29 -3.63 19.28
CA MET A 215 -6.58 -2.37 19.50
C MET A 215 -7.29 -1.21 18.79
N THR A 216 -7.06 0.00 19.26
CA THR A 216 -7.27 1.20 18.45
C THR A 216 -6.12 1.38 17.47
N LEU A 217 -6.32 2.20 16.43
CA LEU A 217 -5.25 2.50 15.49
C LEU A 217 -4.08 3.22 16.18
N ALA A 218 -4.37 4.11 17.15
CA ALA A 218 -3.34 4.79 17.93
C ALA A 218 -2.48 3.82 18.76
N GLU A 219 -3.10 2.85 19.42
CA GLU A 219 -2.39 1.80 20.15
C GLU A 219 -1.51 0.95 19.20
N ALA A 220 -2.04 0.56 18.04
CA ALA A 220 -1.27 -0.17 17.06
C ALA A 220 -0.09 0.66 16.51
N MET A 221 -0.30 1.94 16.19
CA MET A 221 0.79 2.82 15.76
C MET A 221 1.90 2.94 16.82
N ALA A 222 1.54 3.03 18.10
CA ALA A 222 2.50 3.11 19.20
C ALA A 222 3.26 1.78 19.40
N GLU A 223 2.55 0.64 19.39
CA GLU A 223 3.15 -0.70 19.57
C GLU A 223 4.14 -1.05 18.45
N TYR A 224 3.86 -0.62 17.21
CA TYR A 224 4.65 -0.95 16.03
C TYR A 224 5.56 0.21 15.56
N ASP A 225 5.77 1.24 16.36
CA ASP A 225 6.68 2.34 16.01
C ASP A 225 8.14 1.90 16.10
N ILE A 226 8.84 1.94 14.97
CA ILE A 226 10.28 1.64 14.88
C ILE A 226 11.18 2.84 15.17
N THR A 227 10.59 4.03 15.38
CA THR A 227 11.32 5.29 15.65
C THR A 227 11.26 5.70 17.11
N GLY A 228 10.56 4.94 17.95
CA GLY A 228 10.47 5.15 19.39
C GLY A 228 11.76 4.77 20.14
N GLU A 229 11.79 5.01 21.43
CA GLU A 229 12.93 4.66 22.31
C GLU A 229 13.16 3.14 22.41
N SER A 230 12.11 2.34 22.23
CA SER A 230 12.17 0.88 22.21
C SER A 230 11.23 0.34 21.14
N ILE A 231 11.64 -0.73 20.48
CA ILE A 231 10.86 -1.43 19.47
C ILE A 231 10.30 -2.70 20.10
N SER A 232 8.99 -2.95 19.90
CA SER A 232 8.39 -4.19 20.37
C SER A 232 8.98 -5.41 19.65
N ALA A 233 9.03 -6.56 20.31
CA ALA A 233 9.57 -7.78 19.71
C ALA A 233 8.80 -8.20 18.44
N GLU A 234 7.51 -7.90 18.38
CA GLU A 234 6.68 -8.21 17.21
C GLU A 234 6.96 -7.24 16.05
N ALA A 235 7.10 -5.94 16.31
CA ALA A 235 7.51 -4.96 15.33
C ALA A 235 8.89 -5.28 14.74
N ASP A 236 9.85 -5.60 15.61
CA ASP A 236 11.20 -6.02 15.24
C ASP A 236 11.15 -7.23 14.30
N ARG A 237 10.41 -8.26 14.68
CA ARG A 237 10.23 -9.48 13.88
C ARG A 237 9.63 -9.19 12.49
N ILE A 238 8.62 -8.32 12.42
CA ILE A 238 7.91 -8.01 11.17
C ILE A 238 8.78 -7.16 10.25
N TYR A 239 9.38 -6.11 10.75
CA TYR A 239 10.04 -5.10 9.91
C TYR A 239 11.48 -5.46 9.54
N HIS A 240 12.11 -6.43 10.22
CA HIS A 240 13.36 -7.02 9.76
C HIS A 240 13.19 -8.08 8.65
N SER A 241 11.96 -8.38 8.21
CA SER A 241 11.71 -9.32 7.11
C SER A 241 12.32 -8.81 5.80
N ALA A 242 13.38 -9.46 5.33
CA ALA A 242 14.11 -9.08 4.13
C ALA A 242 13.76 -9.99 2.93
N PRO A 243 14.00 -9.56 1.68
CA PRO A 243 13.92 -10.43 0.52
C PRO A 243 14.99 -11.53 0.56
N GLY A 244 14.63 -12.75 0.20
CA GLY A 244 15.54 -13.88 0.12
C GLY A 244 16.48 -13.83 -1.07
N ARG A 245 16.16 -13.00 -2.08
CA ARG A 245 16.90 -12.83 -3.33
C ARG A 245 17.15 -14.14 -4.08
N LYS A 246 16.21 -15.06 -3.96
CA LYS A 246 16.21 -16.34 -4.67
C LYS A 246 14.86 -16.54 -5.32
N PHE A 247 14.86 -17.02 -6.56
CA PHE A 247 13.62 -17.39 -7.21
C PHE A 247 12.90 -18.47 -6.38
N SER A 248 11.67 -18.19 -6.00
CA SER A 248 10.80 -19.14 -5.31
C SER A 248 9.34 -18.82 -5.54
N THR A 249 8.55 -19.80 -5.91
CA THR A 249 7.09 -19.75 -6.01
C THR A 249 6.40 -20.30 -4.76
N GLN A 250 7.17 -20.69 -3.75
CA GLN A 250 6.65 -21.25 -2.51
C GLN A 250 6.52 -20.17 -1.43
N MET A 251 5.32 -20.01 -0.87
CA MET A 251 5.08 -19.13 0.27
C MET A 251 5.90 -19.55 1.49
N GLY A 252 6.42 -18.57 2.22
CA GLY A 252 7.15 -18.81 3.48
C GLY A 252 8.45 -19.59 3.32
N SER A 253 9.03 -19.65 2.10
CA SER A 253 10.19 -20.47 1.77
C SER A 253 11.53 -19.90 2.22
N GLN A 254 11.57 -18.67 2.75
CA GLN A 254 12.80 -17.99 3.17
C GLN A 254 12.60 -17.22 4.48
N ASP A 255 13.72 -16.89 5.15
CA ASP A 255 13.75 -16.21 6.46
C ASP A 255 14.85 -15.14 6.57
N ALA A 256 15.22 -14.56 5.45
CA ALA A 256 16.24 -13.51 5.38
C ALA A 256 15.81 -12.30 6.26
N GLN A 257 16.80 -11.63 6.84
CA GLN A 257 16.57 -10.45 7.68
C GLN A 257 17.44 -9.29 7.21
N TRP A 258 16.91 -8.09 7.35
CA TRP A 258 17.69 -6.87 7.21
C TRP A 258 18.68 -6.74 8.37
N GLU A 259 19.87 -6.21 8.11
CA GLU A 259 20.85 -5.90 9.15
C GLU A 259 20.40 -4.74 10.05
N SER A 260 19.59 -3.84 9.52
CA SER A 260 19.06 -2.68 10.24
C SER A 260 17.73 -2.23 9.63
N LEU A 261 16.89 -1.59 10.43
CA LEU A 261 15.69 -0.89 9.98
C LEU A 261 16.03 0.44 9.30
N ASP A 262 15.13 0.95 8.47
CA ASP A 262 15.20 2.28 7.88
C ASP A 262 14.40 3.27 8.75
N THR A 263 15.09 3.93 9.67
CA THR A 263 14.51 4.96 10.53
C THR A 263 14.76 6.38 10.02
N ASP A 264 15.39 6.54 8.84
CA ASP A 264 15.66 7.85 8.24
C ASP A 264 14.36 8.47 7.71
N ARG A 265 13.82 9.42 8.45
CA ARG A 265 12.60 10.17 8.10
C ARG A 265 12.85 11.41 7.26
N GLU A 266 14.10 11.67 6.92
CA GLU A 266 14.50 12.78 6.02
C GLU A 266 14.71 12.30 4.58
N ASN A 267 15.50 11.23 4.38
CA ASN A 267 15.92 10.75 3.06
C ASN A 267 15.55 9.29 2.78
N GLY A 268 14.97 8.60 3.78
CA GLY A 268 14.56 7.20 3.71
C GLY A 268 13.33 6.95 2.85
N CYS A 269 12.84 5.71 2.94
CA CYS A 269 11.65 5.28 2.20
C CYS A 269 10.38 5.98 2.67
N ILE A 270 10.17 6.04 3.99
CA ILE A 270 9.07 6.79 4.62
C ILE A 270 9.65 8.08 5.17
N ARG A 271 9.07 9.21 4.78
CA ARG A 271 9.53 10.55 5.18
C ARG A 271 8.59 11.19 6.18
N SER A 272 9.17 12.07 7.02
CA SER A 272 8.37 12.95 7.90
C SER A 272 7.62 14.00 7.08
N LEU A 273 6.63 14.65 7.70
CA LEU A 273 5.87 15.74 7.09
C LEU A 273 6.74 16.88 6.59
N SER A 274 7.80 17.23 7.33
CA SER A 274 8.74 18.29 6.95
C SER A 274 9.61 17.92 5.74
N HIS A 275 9.77 16.64 5.44
CA HIS A 275 10.60 16.12 4.35
C HIS A 275 9.77 15.39 3.28
N ALA A 276 8.47 15.63 3.24
CA ALA A 276 7.55 15.04 2.27
C ALA A 276 8.07 15.20 0.83
N TYR A 277 7.82 14.20 -0.01
CA TYR A 277 8.16 14.27 -1.44
C TYR A 277 7.42 15.40 -2.16
N THR A 278 6.16 15.61 -1.79
CA THR A 278 5.33 16.72 -2.25
C THR A 278 4.40 17.15 -1.12
N LYS A 279 4.04 18.44 -1.08
CA LYS A 279 3.06 18.96 -0.11
C LYS A 279 1.64 18.56 -0.45
N ASP A 280 1.36 18.38 -1.74
CA ASP A 280 0.11 17.83 -2.26
C ASP A 280 0.25 16.32 -2.37
N GLY A 281 -0.87 15.59 -2.29
CA GLY A 281 -0.86 14.13 -2.23
C GLY A 281 -0.37 13.43 -3.50
N GLY A 282 -0.15 12.14 -3.39
CA GLY A 282 0.21 11.27 -4.51
C GLY A 282 -0.93 10.92 -5.46
N LEU A 283 -2.18 11.26 -5.08
CA LEU A 283 -3.40 11.17 -5.89
C LEU A 283 -4.10 12.51 -5.88
N ALA A 284 -4.76 12.87 -6.99
CA ALA A 284 -5.58 14.08 -7.09
C ALA A 284 -6.88 13.78 -7.85
N VAL A 285 -7.92 14.55 -7.52
CA VAL A 285 -9.19 14.54 -8.27
C VAL A 285 -9.24 15.78 -9.16
N LEU A 286 -9.51 15.56 -10.45
CA LEU A 286 -9.62 16.62 -11.43
C LEU A 286 -11.06 16.67 -11.96
N PHE A 287 -11.56 17.88 -12.21
CA PHE A 287 -12.87 18.13 -12.77
C PHE A 287 -12.78 18.90 -14.09
N GLY A 288 -13.71 18.66 -14.98
CA GLY A 288 -13.77 19.34 -16.25
C GLY A 288 -15.02 18.97 -17.06
N ASN A 289 -15.15 19.55 -18.25
CA ASN A 289 -16.30 19.31 -19.12
C ASN A 289 -16.39 17.85 -19.62
N ILE A 290 -15.30 17.09 -19.61
CA ILE A 290 -15.27 15.67 -19.95
C ILE A 290 -15.44 14.78 -18.71
N ALA A 291 -14.99 15.27 -17.54
CA ALA A 291 -15.08 14.57 -16.27
C ALA A 291 -15.84 15.43 -15.25
N GLN A 292 -17.13 15.58 -15.44
CA GLN A 292 -17.98 16.45 -14.61
C GLN A 292 -18.07 15.97 -13.16
N ASP A 293 -18.13 14.65 -12.98
CA ASP A 293 -18.18 14.01 -11.65
C ASP A 293 -16.77 13.71 -11.07
N GLY A 294 -15.74 14.16 -11.77
CA GLY A 294 -14.35 14.00 -11.39
C GLY A 294 -13.65 12.79 -12.04
N CYS A 295 -12.34 12.89 -12.14
CA CYS A 295 -11.45 11.79 -12.48
C CYS A 295 -10.22 11.80 -11.56
N VAL A 296 -9.58 10.65 -11.41
CA VAL A 296 -8.43 10.48 -10.51
C VAL A 296 -7.15 10.39 -11.31
N VAL A 297 -6.13 11.13 -10.87
CA VAL A 297 -4.78 11.06 -11.42
C VAL A 297 -3.78 10.70 -10.31
N LYS A 298 -2.83 9.83 -10.65
CA LYS A 298 -1.72 9.46 -9.77
C LYS A 298 -0.58 10.46 -9.94
N THR A 299 -0.63 11.55 -9.19
CA THR A 299 0.34 12.66 -9.27
C THR A 299 1.74 12.27 -8.81
N ALA A 300 1.86 11.29 -7.89
CA ALA A 300 3.16 10.80 -7.42
C ALA A 300 4.07 10.26 -8.53
N GLY A 301 3.50 9.80 -9.66
CA GLY A 301 4.21 9.29 -10.83
C GLY A 301 4.33 10.27 -11.99
N VAL A 302 3.84 11.51 -11.85
CA VAL A 302 3.84 12.53 -12.92
C VAL A 302 4.90 13.59 -12.63
N ASP A 303 5.72 13.91 -13.65
CA ASP A 303 6.69 14.99 -13.54
C ASP A 303 5.97 16.34 -13.36
N PRO A 304 6.33 17.14 -12.33
CA PRO A 304 5.69 18.43 -12.07
C PRO A 304 5.71 19.39 -13.27
N SER A 305 6.69 19.28 -14.16
CA SER A 305 6.83 20.14 -15.36
C SER A 305 5.66 19.98 -16.34
N ILE A 306 4.95 18.83 -16.31
CA ILE A 306 3.83 18.54 -17.18
C ILE A 306 2.46 18.58 -16.49
N TRP A 307 2.38 18.99 -15.23
CA TRP A 307 1.11 19.12 -14.50
C TRP A 307 0.15 20.12 -15.17
N LYS A 308 0.68 21.13 -15.84
CA LYS A 308 -0.07 22.05 -16.70
C LYS A 308 0.36 21.82 -18.14
N PHE A 309 -0.51 21.23 -18.91
CA PHE A 309 -0.25 20.90 -20.31
C PHE A 309 -1.41 21.38 -21.20
N SER A 310 -1.06 21.94 -22.35
CA SER A 310 -2.03 22.28 -23.39
C SER A 310 -1.47 21.86 -24.74
N GLY A 311 -2.32 21.29 -25.60
CA GLY A 311 -1.91 20.84 -26.91
C GLY A 311 -3.10 20.37 -27.76
N PRO A 312 -2.90 20.13 -29.06
CA PRO A 312 -3.93 19.56 -29.90
C PRO A 312 -4.26 18.12 -29.46
N ALA A 313 -5.57 17.82 -29.37
CA ALA A 313 -6.05 16.48 -29.08
C ALA A 313 -6.13 15.63 -30.36
N LYS A 314 -5.58 14.41 -30.31
CA LYS A 314 -5.80 13.37 -31.32
C LYS A 314 -6.78 12.34 -30.74
N VAL A 315 -7.92 12.19 -31.40
CA VAL A 315 -9.00 11.31 -30.94
C VAL A 315 -8.93 9.99 -31.68
N PHE A 316 -9.08 8.89 -30.93
CA PHE A 316 -9.10 7.53 -31.46
C PHE A 316 -10.37 6.80 -31.00
N ALA A 317 -10.88 5.90 -31.83
CA ALA A 317 -12.08 5.11 -31.54
C ALA A 317 -11.79 3.89 -30.63
N SER A 318 -10.52 3.50 -30.48
CA SER A 318 -10.11 2.36 -29.66
C SER A 318 -8.65 2.50 -29.20
N GLN A 319 -8.30 1.75 -28.16
CA GLN A 319 -6.92 1.65 -27.69
C GLN A 319 -5.98 1.10 -28.78
N GLY A 320 -6.40 0.06 -29.52
CA GLY A 320 -5.61 -0.51 -30.60
C GLY A 320 -5.27 0.51 -31.71
N ALA A 321 -6.22 1.39 -32.06
CA ALA A 321 -5.99 2.46 -33.00
C ALA A 321 -5.04 3.55 -32.46
N ALA A 322 -4.97 3.73 -31.16
CA ALA A 322 -4.07 4.70 -30.53
C ALA A 322 -2.64 4.19 -30.39
N CYS A 323 -2.44 2.86 -30.26
CA CYS A 323 -1.13 2.23 -30.09
C CYS A 323 -0.46 1.83 -31.40
N GLY A 324 -1.22 1.67 -32.51
CA GLY A 324 -0.71 1.39 -33.86
C GLY A 324 -0.42 2.66 -34.60
#